data_6feeb3f3f24c72b363dd27f7926bf448
#
_entry.id   6feeb3f3f24c72b363dd27f7926bf448
#
_cell.length_a   1.000
_cell.length_b   1.000
_cell.length_c   1.000
_cell.angle_alpha   90.00
_cell.angle_beta   90.00
_cell.angle_gamma   90.00
#
_symmetry.space_group_name_H-M   'P 1'
#
loop_
_entity.id
_entity.type
_entity.pdbx_description
1 polymer ?
#
loop_
_entity_poly.entity_id
_entity_poly.type
_entity_poly.pdbx_seq_one_letter_code
_entity_poly.pdbx_strand_id
1 'polypeptide(L)'
;MAANVPTLETRRLVLRPISLADAPQAQALFPKWDIVQFLDAHVPWPYPPDGALVFYRDVAIPAMERGEAWHWSIRLREAPDQLIGSITLRLGAGKNRGFWIGKAWQGNGFAAEACDALMAFWFEELGQHLLRVEKAATNEASRKISEREGMRLVATEERTFVGGK
;
A
#
# COMPACT_ATOMS: atom_id res chain seq x y z
N MET A 1 15.46 -7.46 16.02
CA MET A 1 14.16 -7.99 16.42
C MET A 1 13.09 -7.59 15.42
N ALA A 2 12.24 -8.49 15.03
CA ALA A 2 11.17 -8.17 14.09
C ALA A 2 10.21 -7.14 14.67
N ALA A 3 9.70 -6.26 13.82
CA ALA A 3 8.68 -5.30 14.20
C ALA A 3 7.41 -6.03 14.64
N ASN A 4 6.71 -5.44 15.58
CA ASN A 4 5.44 -5.98 16.05
C ASN A 4 4.30 -5.55 15.12
N VAL A 5 4.29 -6.10 13.92
CA VAL A 5 3.25 -5.85 12.91
C VAL A 5 2.32 -7.07 12.89
N PRO A 6 1.05 -6.90 13.28
CA PRO A 6 0.13 -8.04 13.35
C PRO A 6 -0.34 -8.48 11.96
N THR A 7 -0.71 -9.75 11.85
CA THR A 7 -1.48 -10.22 10.70
C THR A 7 -2.92 -9.77 10.89
N LEU A 8 -3.51 -9.19 9.84
CA LEU A 8 -4.91 -8.76 9.85
C LEU A 8 -5.71 -9.66 8.92
N GLU A 9 -6.91 -10.01 9.34
CA GLU A 9 -7.79 -10.84 8.52
C GLU A 9 -9.10 -10.11 8.24
N THR A 10 -9.60 -10.27 7.02
CA THR A 10 -10.90 -9.77 6.61
C THR A 10 -11.72 -10.94 6.08
N ARG A 11 -12.90 -10.66 5.56
CA ARG A 11 -13.77 -11.72 5.04
C ARG A 11 -13.08 -12.54 3.94
N ARG A 12 -12.34 -11.90 3.04
CA ARG A 12 -11.72 -12.56 1.89
C ARG A 12 -10.20 -12.52 1.89
N LEU A 13 -9.59 -11.71 2.76
CA LEU A 13 -8.16 -11.39 2.69
C LEU A 13 -7.42 -11.78 3.97
N VAL A 14 -6.13 -12.04 3.79
CA VAL A 14 -5.13 -12.08 4.86
C VAL A 14 -4.09 -11.03 4.54
N LEU A 15 -3.84 -10.13 5.48
CA LEU A 15 -2.80 -9.12 5.38
C LEU A 15 -1.66 -9.55 6.30
N ARG A 16 -0.56 -9.99 5.71
CA ARG A 16 0.63 -10.43 6.47
C ARG A 16 1.71 -9.39 6.44
N PRO A 17 2.43 -9.18 7.55
CA PRO A 17 3.62 -8.34 7.50
C PRO A 17 4.55 -8.79 6.38
N ILE A 18 5.09 -7.84 5.61
CA ILE A 18 5.99 -8.19 4.52
C ILE A 18 7.29 -8.80 5.06
N SER A 19 7.89 -9.65 4.24
CA SER A 19 9.21 -10.21 4.50
C SER A 19 10.03 -10.19 3.21
N LEU A 20 11.34 -10.41 3.32
CA LEU A 20 12.20 -10.48 2.14
C LEU A 20 11.76 -11.60 1.19
N ALA A 21 11.18 -12.66 1.71
CA ALA A 21 10.68 -13.77 0.90
C ALA A 21 9.54 -13.36 -0.04
N ASP A 22 8.86 -12.26 0.24
CA ASP A 22 7.76 -11.76 -0.59
C ASP A 22 8.25 -10.95 -1.79
N ALA A 23 9.51 -10.53 -1.80
CA ALA A 23 10.04 -9.65 -2.84
C ALA A 23 9.91 -10.21 -4.26
N PRO A 24 10.17 -11.51 -4.54
CA PRO A 24 10.00 -12.03 -5.89
C PRO A 24 8.58 -11.90 -6.42
N GLN A 25 7.57 -12.15 -5.61
CA GLN A 25 6.18 -12.01 -6.05
C GLN A 25 5.81 -10.54 -6.26
N ALA A 26 6.22 -9.66 -5.37
CA ALA A 26 5.99 -8.23 -5.53
C ALA A 26 6.69 -7.71 -6.79
N GLN A 27 7.92 -8.15 -7.07
CA GLN A 27 8.66 -7.77 -8.26
C GLN A 27 7.96 -8.21 -9.54
N ALA A 28 7.28 -9.35 -9.51
CA ALA A 28 6.55 -9.85 -10.67
C ALA A 28 5.28 -9.04 -10.97
N LEU A 29 4.65 -8.49 -9.94
CA LEU A 29 3.33 -7.84 -10.07
C LEU A 29 3.38 -6.31 -10.09
N PHE A 30 4.25 -5.72 -9.28
CA PHE A 30 4.26 -4.28 -9.04
C PHE A 30 4.69 -3.43 -10.24
N PRO A 31 5.81 -3.74 -10.94
CA PRO A 31 6.34 -2.84 -11.97
C PRO A 31 5.54 -2.93 -13.27
N LYS A 32 4.28 -2.56 -13.21
CA LYS A 32 3.37 -2.49 -14.36
C LYS A 32 2.87 -1.07 -14.49
N TRP A 33 2.73 -0.60 -15.72
CA TRP A 33 2.36 0.78 -16.00
C TRP A 33 1.01 1.16 -15.37
N ASP A 34 0.05 0.26 -15.34
CA ASP A 34 -1.26 0.52 -14.73
C ASP A 34 -1.18 0.79 -13.23
N ILE A 35 -0.09 0.38 -12.58
CA ILE A 35 0.16 0.66 -11.16
C ILE A 35 1.06 1.88 -11.01
N VAL A 36 2.23 1.86 -11.65
CA VAL A 36 3.30 2.83 -11.35
C VAL A 36 3.02 4.24 -11.88
N GLN A 37 2.19 4.39 -12.90
CA GLN A 37 1.89 5.71 -13.47
C GLN A 37 1.34 6.71 -12.45
N PHE A 38 0.69 6.22 -11.40
CA PHE A 38 0.09 7.06 -10.35
C PHE A 38 1.01 7.28 -9.15
N LEU A 39 2.22 6.74 -9.19
CA LEU A 39 3.16 6.84 -8.08
C LEU A 39 4.05 8.06 -8.24
N ASP A 40 4.61 8.49 -7.11
CA ASP A 40 5.55 9.59 -7.06
C ASP A 40 6.73 9.35 -8.00
N ALA A 41 7.23 10.41 -8.64
CA ALA A 41 8.32 10.33 -9.60
C ALA A 41 9.65 9.80 -9.03
N HIS A 42 9.76 9.69 -7.70
CA HIS A 42 10.92 9.06 -7.06
C HIS A 42 10.98 7.55 -7.29
N VAL A 43 9.87 6.91 -7.67
CA VAL A 43 9.86 5.50 -8.05
C VAL A 43 10.60 5.37 -9.38
N PRO A 44 11.69 4.59 -9.43
CA PRO A 44 12.47 4.48 -10.67
C PRO A 44 11.66 3.79 -11.76
N TRP A 45 11.77 4.32 -12.97
CA TRP A 45 11.11 3.75 -14.14
C TRP A 45 12.02 3.86 -15.36
N PRO A 46 12.39 2.78 -16.05
CA PRO A 46 11.98 1.39 -15.78
C PRO A 46 12.38 0.89 -14.40
N TYR A 47 11.54 0.05 -13.80
CA TYR A 47 11.77 -0.46 -12.45
C TYR A 47 12.92 -1.47 -12.48
N PRO A 48 13.92 -1.36 -11.57
CA PRO A 48 15.05 -2.29 -11.59
C PRO A 48 14.62 -3.72 -11.22
N PRO A 49 15.32 -4.75 -11.74
CA PRO A 49 14.96 -6.16 -11.47
C PRO A 49 14.98 -6.55 -9.99
N ASP A 50 15.73 -5.84 -9.16
CA ASP A 50 15.81 -6.06 -7.72
C ASP A 50 15.10 -4.98 -6.91
N GLY A 51 14.26 -4.16 -7.57
CA GLY A 51 13.64 -3.00 -6.93
C GLY A 51 12.81 -3.34 -5.71
N ALA A 52 12.01 -4.40 -5.76
CA ALA A 52 11.20 -4.81 -4.62
C ALA A 52 12.08 -5.29 -3.46
N LEU A 53 13.10 -6.09 -3.75
CA LEU A 53 14.03 -6.58 -2.71
C LEU A 53 14.75 -5.42 -2.03
N VAL A 54 15.29 -4.48 -2.81
CA VAL A 54 16.01 -3.32 -2.29
C VAL A 54 15.07 -2.47 -1.44
N PHE A 55 13.87 -2.21 -1.91
CA PHE A 55 12.88 -1.43 -1.15
C PHE A 55 12.53 -2.10 0.17
N TYR A 56 12.28 -3.41 0.16
CA TYR A 56 11.92 -4.13 1.38
C TYR A 56 13.09 -4.17 2.37
N ARG A 57 14.28 -4.47 1.88
CA ARG A 57 15.47 -4.61 2.71
C ARG A 57 15.94 -3.29 3.31
N ASP A 58 15.94 -2.21 2.50
CA ASP A 58 16.61 -0.96 2.86
C ASP A 58 15.65 0.11 3.37
N VAL A 59 14.35 0.02 3.07
CA VAL A 59 13.37 1.05 3.40
C VAL A 59 12.24 0.51 4.27
N ALA A 60 11.49 -0.47 3.76
CA ALA A 60 10.25 -0.88 4.40
C ALA A 60 10.47 -1.62 5.73
N ILE A 61 11.29 -2.66 5.72
CA ILE A 61 11.54 -3.46 6.94
C ILE A 61 12.22 -2.62 8.02
N PRO A 62 13.26 -1.83 7.71
CA PRO A 62 13.83 -0.94 8.73
C PRO A 62 12.83 0.04 9.32
N ALA A 63 11.94 0.61 8.52
CA ALA A 63 10.90 1.52 9.02
C ALA A 63 9.93 0.81 9.96
N MET A 64 9.59 -0.45 9.66
CA MET A 64 8.75 -1.26 10.54
C MET A 64 9.46 -1.55 11.87
N GLU A 65 10.75 -1.84 11.83
CA GLU A 65 11.55 -2.07 13.03
C GLU A 65 11.61 -0.84 13.92
N ARG A 66 11.61 0.35 13.32
CA ARG A 66 11.61 1.62 14.06
C ARG A 66 10.22 2.03 14.56
N GLY A 67 9.16 1.29 14.18
CA GLY A 67 7.79 1.63 14.53
C GLY A 67 7.24 2.85 13.78
N GLU A 68 7.81 3.17 12.63
CA GLU A 68 7.42 4.33 11.81
C GLU A 68 6.44 3.99 10.70
N ALA A 69 6.39 2.71 10.32
CA ALA A 69 5.54 2.24 9.23
C ALA A 69 5.12 0.80 9.45
N TRP A 70 4.06 0.41 8.79
CA TRP A 70 3.50 -0.94 8.78
C TRP A 70 3.23 -1.31 7.34
N HIS A 71 3.85 -2.39 6.85
CA HIS A 71 3.68 -2.86 5.48
C HIS A 71 3.13 -4.28 5.51
N TRP A 72 2.05 -4.50 4.78
CA TRP A 72 1.44 -5.82 4.67
C TRP A 72 1.41 -6.29 3.22
N SER A 73 1.66 -7.57 3.01
CA SER A 73 1.28 -8.23 1.76
C SER A 73 -0.21 -8.55 1.82
N ILE A 74 -0.90 -8.37 0.71
CA ILE A 74 -2.32 -8.71 0.59
C ILE A 74 -2.41 -10.07 -0.07
N ARG A 75 -3.20 -10.97 0.52
CA ARG A 75 -3.40 -12.34 0.03
C ARG A 75 -4.85 -12.71 0.16
N LEU A 76 -5.33 -13.60 -0.72
CA LEU A 76 -6.67 -14.19 -0.55
C LEU A 76 -6.61 -15.27 0.53
N ARG A 77 -7.62 -15.33 1.38
CA ARG A 77 -7.70 -16.37 2.43
C ARG A 77 -7.71 -17.77 1.83
N GLU A 78 -8.34 -17.93 0.66
CA GLU A 78 -8.43 -19.21 -0.03
C GLU A 78 -7.14 -19.61 -0.75
N ALA A 79 -6.21 -18.67 -0.97
CA ALA A 79 -4.95 -18.92 -1.65
C ALA A 79 -3.83 -18.06 -1.04
N PRO A 80 -3.49 -18.29 0.25
CA PRO A 80 -2.61 -17.38 0.97
C PRO A 80 -1.14 -17.41 0.55
N ASP A 81 -0.75 -18.38 -0.26
CA ASP A 81 0.63 -18.46 -0.76
C ASP A 81 0.91 -17.47 -1.90
N GLN A 82 -0.14 -16.91 -2.50
CA GLN A 82 -0.01 -15.94 -3.58
C GLN A 82 -0.22 -14.52 -3.06
N LEU A 83 0.83 -13.70 -3.14
CA LEU A 83 0.72 -12.27 -2.90
C LEU A 83 -0.03 -11.65 -4.09
N ILE A 84 -1.06 -10.85 -3.79
CA ILE A 84 -1.84 -10.16 -4.83
C ILE A 84 -1.68 -8.65 -4.81
N GLY A 85 -1.06 -8.10 -3.77
CA GLY A 85 -0.83 -6.67 -3.64
C GLY A 85 -0.12 -6.35 -2.34
N SER A 86 -0.06 -5.07 -2.03
CA SER A 86 0.55 -4.58 -0.79
C SER A 86 -0.20 -3.34 -0.31
N ILE A 87 -0.21 -3.15 1.01
CA ILE A 87 -0.84 -1.99 1.62
C ILE A 87 0.00 -1.54 2.82
N THR A 88 0.09 -0.24 3.01
CA THR A 88 1.03 0.36 3.96
C THR A 88 0.35 1.44 4.76
N LEU A 89 0.72 1.53 6.05
CA LEU A 89 0.49 2.69 6.89
C LEU A 89 1.84 3.27 7.32
N ARG A 90 1.89 4.58 7.45
CA ARG A 90 3.08 5.26 7.98
C ARG A 90 2.68 6.47 8.79
N LEU A 91 3.45 6.70 9.86
CA LEU A 91 3.25 7.87 10.71
C LEU A 91 3.76 9.14 10.02
N GLY A 92 3.39 10.28 10.55
CA GLY A 92 3.86 11.57 10.10
C GLY A 92 2.79 12.37 9.37
N ALA A 93 3.16 13.57 8.95
CA ALA A 93 2.28 14.45 8.19
C ALA A 93 2.25 14.02 6.73
N GLY A 94 1.07 14.08 6.10
CA GLY A 94 0.93 13.87 4.68
C GLY A 94 0.39 12.50 4.33
N LYS A 95 1.20 11.66 3.68
CA LYS A 95 0.73 10.39 3.12
C LYS A 95 0.83 9.26 4.15
N ASN A 96 -0.29 8.95 4.80
CA ASN A 96 -0.33 7.93 5.83
C ASN A 96 -0.65 6.52 5.31
N ARG A 97 -1.32 6.40 4.18
CA ARG A 97 -1.72 5.11 3.62
C ARG A 97 -1.41 5.03 2.13
N GLY A 98 -0.92 3.89 1.69
CA GLY A 98 -0.72 3.59 0.28
C GLY A 98 -1.03 2.14 0.01
N PHE A 99 -1.41 1.81 -1.23
CA PHE A 99 -1.67 0.43 -1.63
C PHE A 99 -1.51 0.25 -3.14
N TRP A 100 -1.33 -1.01 -3.53
CA TRP A 100 -1.45 -1.41 -4.93
C TRP A 100 -2.00 -2.84 -4.98
N ILE A 101 -2.71 -3.15 -6.05
CA ILE A 101 -3.26 -4.49 -6.32
C ILE A 101 -2.76 -4.92 -7.69
N GLY A 102 -2.28 -6.15 -7.80
CA GLY A 102 -1.87 -6.73 -9.07
C GLY A 102 -3.05 -6.75 -10.06
N LYS A 103 -2.76 -6.50 -11.33
CA LYS A 103 -3.78 -6.27 -12.35
C LYS A 103 -4.84 -7.38 -12.41
N ALA A 104 -4.42 -8.64 -12.27
CA ALA A 104 -5.34 -9.78 -12.35
C ALA A 104 -6.41 -9.78 -11.25
N TRP A 105 -6.19 -9.03 -10.15
CA TRP A 105 -7.10 -9.01 -8.99
C TRP A 105 -7.81 -7.67 -8.80
N GLN A 106 -7.57 -6.71 -9.69
CA GLN A 106 -8.25 -5.42 -9.64
C GLN A 106 -9.73 -5.56 -10.00
N GLY A 107 -10.54 -4.62 -9.54
CA GLY A 107 -11.96 -4.60 -9.86
C GLY A 107 -12.84 -5.55 -9.03
N ASN A 108 -12.30 -6.12 -7.95
CA ASN A 108 -13.01 -7.07 -7.09
C ASN A 108 -13.30 -6.52 -5.69
N GLY A 109 -12.96 -5.27 -5.42
CA GLY A 109 -13.17 -4.65 -4.11
C GLY A 109 -12.13 -5.02 -3.06
N PHE A 110 -11.05 -5.69 -3.42
CA PHE A 110 -10.02 -6.10 -2.46
C PHE A 110 -9.30 -4.92 -1.83
N ALA A 111 -8.98 -3.89 -2.61
CA ALA A 111 -8.32 -2.71 -2.08
C ALA A 111 -9.19 -2.02 -1.03
N ALA A 112 -10.49 -1.87 -1.28
CA ALA A 112 -11.42 -1.29 -0.33
C ALA A 112 -11.51 -2.11 0.95
N GLU A 113 -11.57 -3.43 0.82
CA GLU A 113 -11.64 -4.35 1.96
C GLU A 113 -10.37 -4.25 2.81
N ALA A 114 -9.20 -4.21 2.18
CA ALA A 114 -7.92 -4.02 2.88
C ALA A 114 -7.86 -2.66 3.56
N CYS A 115 -8.31 -1.60 2.89
CA CYS A 115 -8.34 -0.26 3.48
C CYS A 115 -9.23 -0.21 4.72
N ASP A 116 -10.37 -0.89 4.73
CA ASP A 116 -11.25 -0.94 5.90
C ASP A 116 -10.52 -1.54 7.12
N ALA A 117 -9.77 -2.62 6.91
CA ALA A 117 -8.99 -3.22 8.00
C ALA A 117 -7.90 -2.27 8.52
N LEU A 118 -7.25 -1.54 7.62
CA LEU A 118 -6.23 -0.58 8.01
C LEU A 118 -6.82 0.63 8.74
N MET A 119 -8.01 1.07 8.37
CA MET A 119 -8.67 2.17 9.08
C MET A 119 -8.94 1.78 10.53
N ALA A 120 -9.45 0.57 10.76
CA ALA A 120 -9.66 0.06 12.12
C ALA A 120 -8.34 -0.01 12.89
N PHE A 121 -7.30 -0.53 12.29
CA PHE A 121 -5.98 -0.62 12.92
C PHE A 121 -5.42 0.76 13.26
N TRP A 122 -5.50 1.71 12.34
CA TRP A 122 -4.98 3.06 12.51
C TRP A 122 -5.65 3.79 13.67
N PHE A 123 -6.97 3.79 13.71
CA PHE A 123 -7.71 4.54 14.73
C PHE A 123 -7.82 3.79 16.05
N GLU A 124 -8.06 2.49 16.03
CA GLU A 124 -8.32 1.71 17.23
C GLU A 124 -7.06 1.17 17.89
N GLU A 125 -6.14 0.60 17.10
CA GLU A 125 -4.92 -0.01 17.64
C GLU A 125 -3.80 0.99 17.82
N LEU A 126 -3.58 1.87 16.83
CA LEU A 126 -2.53 2.88 16.89
C LEU A 126 -2.98 4.18 17.58
N GLY A 127 -4.28 4.33 17.84
CA GLY A 127 -4.82 5.49 18.56
C GLY A 127 -4.65 6.81 17.81
N GLN A 128 -4.52 6.77 16.50
CA GLN A 128 -4.38 7.98 15.70
C GLN A 128 -5.73 8.66 15.51
N HIS A 129 -5.71 9.98 15.28
CA HIS A 129 -6.94 10.77 15.16
C HIS A 129 -7.19 11.28 13.76
N LEU A 130 -6.21 11.22 12.87
CA LEU A 130 -6.30 11.74 11.52
C LEU A 130 -5.54 10.83 10.57
N LEU A 131 -6.16 10.50 9.44
CA LEU A 131 -5.49 9.78 8.35
C LEU A 131 -5.50 10.67 7.11
N ARG A 132 -4.33 10.95 6.57
CA ARG A 132 -4.19 11.68 5.30
C ARG A 132 -3.71 10.76 4.22
N VAL A 133 -4.29 10.92 3.04
CA VAL A 133 -3.87 10.18 1.84
C VAL A 133 -3.60 11.16 0.71
N GLU A 134 -2.66 10.77 -0.15
CA GLU A 134 -2.35 11.50 -1.37
C GLU A 134 -2.54 10.57 -2.55
N LYS A 135 -3.01 11.12 -3.66
CA LYS A 135 -3.21 10.34 -4.87
C LYS A 135 -3.19 11.25 -6.10
N ALA A 136 -2.83 10.66 -7.24
CA ALA A 136 -2.99 11.34 -8.50
C ALA A 136 -4.47 11.58 -8.75
N ALA A 137 -4.82 12.78 -9.23
CA ALA A 137 -6.22 13.13 -9.48
C ALA A 137 -6.88 12.19 -10.50
N THR A 138 -6.10 11.63 -11.41
CA THR A 138 -6.56 10.69 -12.43
C THR A 138 -6.72 9.26 -11.92
N ASN A 139 -6.29 8.96 -10.70
CA ASN A 139 -6.45 7.63 -10.10
C ASN A 139 -7.86 7.49 -9.54
N GLU A 140 -8.82 7.21 -10.40
CA GLU A 140 -10.24 7.14 -10.03
C GLU A 140 -10.57 6.04 -9.05
N ALA A 141 -9.95 4.87 -9.19
CA ALA A 141 -10.21 3.75 -8.30
C ALA A 141 -9.85 4.11 -6.85
N SER A 142 -8.70 4.74 -6.64
CA SER A 142 -8.28 5.19 -5.32
C SER A 142 -9.16 6.32 -4.80
N ARG A 143 -9.56 7.25 -5.67
CA ARG A 143 -10.46 8.35 -5.30
C ARG A 143 -11.80 7.83 -4.80
N LYS A 144 -12.38 6.85 -5.48
CA LYS A 144 -13.66 6.26 -5.08
C LYS A 144 -13.59 5.62 -3.69
N ILE A 145 -12.48 4.99 -3.36
CA ILE A 145 -12.28 4.42 -2.02
C ILE A 145 -12.30 5.54 -0.97
N SER A 146 -11.57 6.61 -1.18
CA SER A 146 -11.53 7.74 -0.23
C SER A 146 -12.90 8.41 -0.10
N GLU A 147 -13.64 8.58 -1.19
CA GLU A 147 -14.99 9.13 -1.16
C GLU A 147 -15.94 8.24 -0.35
N ARG A 148 -15.88 6.93 -0.56
CA ARG A 148 -16.67 5.97 0.21
C ARG A 148 -16.34 6.02 1.70
N GLU A 149 -15.09 6.29 2.04
CA GLU A 149 -14.65 6.42 3.44
C GLU A 149 -15.05 7.75 4.06
N GLY A 150 -15.63 8.65 3.30
CA GLY A 150 -16.02 9.98 3.79
C GLY A 150 -14.87 10.96 3.91
N MET A 151 -13.75 10.73 3.24
CA MET A 151 -12.61 11.63 3.28
C MET A 151 -12.91 12.94 2.56
N ARG A 152 -12.38 14.05 3.11
CA ARG A 152 -12.53 15.37 2.55
C ARG A 152 -11.27 15.78 1.79
N LEU A 153 -11.45 16.31 0.59
CA LEU A 153 -10.35 16.92 -0.16
C LEU A 153 -9.93 18.22 0.53
N VAL A 154 -8.67 18.32 0.93
CA VAL A 154 -8.15 19.49 1.65
C VAL A 154 -7.22 20.35 0.80
N ALA A 155 -6.56 19.78 -0.22
CA ALA A 155 -5.67 20.53 -1.11
C ALA A 155 -5.46 19.78 -2.42
N THR A 156 -5.16 20.53 -3.46
CA THR A 156 -4.73 20.01 -4.76
C THR A 156 -3.45 20.73 -5.14
N GLU A 157 -2.43 19.97 -5.54
CA GLU A 157 -1.13 20.50 -5.94
C GLU A 157 -0.68 19.85 -7.23
N GLU A 158 0.12 20.58 -8.01
CA GLU A 158 0.84 19.96 -9.11
C GLU A 158 2.03 19.20 -8.56
N ARG A 159 2.15 17.93 -8.95
CA ARG A 159 3.31 17.08 -8.62
C ARG A 159 3.66 16.23 -9.82
N THR A 160 4.92 15.83 -9.89
CA THR A 160 5.38 14.92 -10.93
C THR A 160 5.21 13.50 -10.45
N PHE A 161 4.48 12.70 -11.23
CA PHE A 161 4.32 11.26 -11.04
C PHE A 161 5.10 10.53 -12.13
N VAL A 162 5.23 9.21 -12.00
CA VAL A 162 5.87 8.40 -13.04
C VAL A 162 5.15 8.60 -14.38
N GLY A 163 3.82 8.74 -14.36
CA GLY A 163 3.00 8.97 -15.54
C GLY A 163 2.90 10.41 -16.00
N GLY A 164 3.56 11.36 -15.32
CA GLY A 164 3.47 12.81 -15.63
C GLY A 164 2.76 13.60 -14.54
N LYS A 165 2.30 14.81 -14.89
CA LYS A 165 1.60 15.70 -13.94
C LYS A 165 0.11 15.41 -13.84
#